data_5ce1824ee5cb7932e9f8ac7956e66a43
#
_entry.id   5ce1824ee5cb7932e9f8ac7956e66a43
#
_cell.length_a   1.000
_cell.length_b   1.000
_cell.length_c   1.000
_cell.angle_alpha   90.00
_cell.angle_beta   90.00
_cell.angle_gamma   90.00
#
_symmetry.space_group_name_H-M   'P 1'
#
loop_
_entity.id
_entity.type
_entity.pdbx_description
1 polymer ?
#
loop_
_entity_poly.entity_id
_entity_poly.type
_entity_poly.pdbx_seq_one_letter_code
_entity_poly.pdbx_strand_id
1 'polypeptide(L)'
;MDILILSNGPGELTTWVRPVVKEIRQALGANNKRVRISVVLSPCPHASGSETEMAASLPEVNRVQGPEDFILFLLWGKTAQNWQWSDRGLVLFLGGDQFFTLILGKRLGYRTLVYAEWEARWQPWIDRFAVMNRQILDKVQPNLAHKFTVVGDLMADSAQSVSTSENPVDRELIAVLPGSKPDKLRPGLPFSLAIAQLIHQQRPQTQFIIPVAPTLNIETLALFGDPQFNRTLQYWPTGKAELIENGSQPRLKTPSGLEIDLWTAFPAYEMLTQCQFCITTVGANTAELGSLCLPMIVLLPTQQLDAMRSWDGIWGMLAHLPAVGSSIAKVINKVILFWKQQRGELFAWPNIWAKEMIVPEWVGHLEAEEVAQQVIEYLDHPEQLQEMRDRLARVRGETGAAAQLAQMVVEEMDIER
;
A
#
# COMPACT_ATOMS: atom_id res chain seq x y z
N MET A 1 -25.95 -19.64 1.11
CA MET A 1 -25.66 -18.27 1.55
C MET A 1 -24.47 -17.72 0.77
N ASP A 2 -24.41 -16.42 0.53
CA ASP A 2 -23.34 -15.81 -0.23
C ASP A 2 -22.62 -14.71 0.58
N ILE A 3 -21.30 -14.67 0.46
CA ILE A 3 -20.48 -13.54 0.84
C ILE A 3 -19.94 -12.93 -0.44
N LEU A 4 -20.33 -11.70 -0.72
CA LEU A 4 -19.81 -10.90 -1.83
C LEU A 4 -18.75 -9.95 -1.29
N ILE A 5 -17.49 -10.16 -1.65
CA ILE A 5 -16.38 -9.29 -1.30
C ILE A 5 -16.14 -8.30 -2.44
N LEU A 6 -16.15 -7.01 -2.10
CA LEU A 6 -15.76 -5.93 -3.00
C LEU A 6 -14.30 -5.55 -2.72
N SER A 7 -13.49 -5.54 -3.76
CA SER A 7 -12.10 -5.08 -3.72
C SER A 7 -11.71 -4.42 -5.04
N ASN A 8 -10.47 -3.98 -5.21
CA ASN A 8 -10.08 -3.32 -6.45
C ASN A 8 -8.61 -3.50 -6.83
N GLY A 9 -7.66 -3.22 -5.96
CA GLY A 9 -6.24 -3.19 -6.30
C GLY A 9 -5.47 -4.43 -5.84
N PRO A 10 -4.23 -4.60 -6.34
CA PRO A 10 -3.39 -5.74 -5.96
C PRO A 10 -2.98 -5.69 -4.48
N GLY A 11 -2.81 -4.48 -3.93
CA GLY A 11 -2.52 -4.27 -2.51
C GLY A 11 -3.65 -4.81 -1.64
N GLU A 12 -4.88 -4.37 -1.84
CA GLU A 12 -6.05 -4.78 -1.07
C GLU A 12 -6.31 -6.29 -1.18
N LEU A 13 -6.08 -6.89 -2.34
CA LEU A 13 -6.23 -8.33 -2.51
C LEU A 13 -5.29 -9.14 -1.62
N THR A 14 -4.05 -8.70 -1.52
CA THR A 14 -3.01 -9.42 -0.76
C THR A 14 -3.07 -9.13 0.73
N THR A 15 -3.34 -7.88 1.10
CA THR A 15 -3.26 -7.42 2.49
C THR A 15 -4.58 -7.52 3.23
N TRP A 16 -5.72 -7.46 2.52
CA TRP A 16 -7.05 -7.47 3.15
C TRP A 16 -7.86 -8.70 2.74
N VAL A 17 -8.02 -8.96 1.44
CA VAL A 17 -8.88 -10.08 0.99
C VAL A 17 -8.31 -11.41 1.41
N ARG A 18 -7.03 -11.67 1.14
CA ARG A 18 -6.38 -12.96 1.42
C ARG A 18 -6.46 -13.38 2.90
N PRO A 19 -6.04 -12.56 3.89
CA PRO A 19 -6.17 -12.95 5.29
C PRO A 19 -7.63 -13.08 5.72
N VAL A 20 -8.51 -12.19 5.27
CA VAL A 20 -9.91 -12.21 5.67
C VAL A 20 -10.66 -13.44 5.15
N VAL A 21 -10.47 -13.85 3.87
CA VAL A 21 -11.14 -15.06 3.35
C VAL A 21 -10.68 -16.32 4.07
N LYS A 22 -9.39 -16.39 4.44
CA LYS A 22 -8.83 -17.48 5.24
C LYS A 22 -9.51 -17.58 6.61
N GLU A 23 -9.59 -16.45 7.33
CA GLU A 23 -10.23 -16.40 8.64
C GLU A 23 -11.73 -16.66 8.58
N ILE A 24 -12.43 -16.15 7.53
CA ILE A 24 -13.85 -16.47 7.31
C ILE A 24 -14.05 -17.98 7.16
N ARG A 25 -13.20 -18.68 6.37
CA ARG A 25 -13.31 -20.14 6.21
C ARG A 25 -13.08 -20.89 7.51
N GLN A 26 -12.16 -20.42 8.33
CA GLN A 26 -11.93 -20.99 9.67
C GLN A 26 -13.13 -20.74 10.59
N ALA A 27 -13.63 -19.53 10.64
CA ALA A 27 -14.77 -19.15 11.50
C ALA A 27 -16.07 -19.86 11.11
N LEU A 28 -16.29 -20.16 9.82
CA LEU A 28 -17.45 -20.91 9.33
C LEU A 28 -17.47 -22.38 9.78
N GLY A 29 -16.32 -23.00 10.07
CA GLY A 29 -16.22 -24.38 10.56
C GLY A 29 -17.04 -25.37 9.73
N ALA A 30 -18.00 -26.05 10.37
CA ALA A 30 -18.86 -27.04 9.73
C ALA A 30 -19.78 -26.43 8.64
N ASN A 31 -20.08 -25.15 8.70
CA ASN A 31 -20.93 -24.43 7.73
C ASN A 31 -20.17 -23.99 6.47
N ASN A 32 -18.86 -24.21 6.39
CA ASN A 32 -17.99 -23.77 5.32
C ASN A 32 -18.51 -24.15 3.91
N LYS A 33 -18.98 -25.38 3.75
CA LYS A 33 -19.51 -25.89 2.45
C LYS A 33 -20.84 -25.25 2.03
N ARG A 34 -21.57 -24.60 2.93
CA ARG A 34 -22.87 -23.97 2.69
C ARG A 34 -22.76 -22.50 2.29
N VAL A 35 -21.58 -21.91 2.49
CA VAL A 35 -21.31 -20.50 2.22
C VAL A 35 -20.38 -20.36 1.02
N ARG A 36 -20.83 -19.60 0.04
CA ARG A 36 -20.07 -19.29 -1.17
C ARG A 36 -19.45 -17.90 -1.05
N ILE A 37 -18.14 -17.81 -1.22
CA ILE A 37 -17.39 -16.55 -1.24
C ILE A 37 -17.15 -16.15 -2.70
N SER A 38 -17.58 -14.97 -3.06
CA SER A 38 -17.41 -14.36 -4.38
C SER A 38 -16.61 -13.07 -4.24
N VAL A 39 -15.57 -12.88 -5.05
CA VAL A 39 -14.82 -11.63 -5.12
C VAL A 39 -15.21 -10.89 -6.40
N VAL A 40 -15.58 -9.62 -6.27
CA VAL A 40 -15.87 -8.73 -7.40
C VAL A 40 -14.94 -7.54 -7.33
N LEU A 41 -14.19 -7.33 -8.41
CA LEU A 41 -13.21 -6.27 -8.53
C LEU A 41 -13.83 -5.05 -9.19
N SER A 42 -13.75 -3.90 -8.52
CA SER A 42 -14.10 -2.61 -9.14
C SER A 42 -12.91 -2.05 -9.92
N PRO A 43 -13.16 -1.21 -10.95
CA PRO A 43 -12.08 -0.57 -11.69
C PRO A 43 -11.12 0.19 -10.78
N CYS A 44 -9.82 -0.01 -10.96
CA CYS A 44 -8.76 0.64 -10.21
C CYS A 44 -7.75 1.28 -11.18
N PRO A 45 -7.44 2.58 -11.04
CA PRO A 45 -6.43 3.23 -11.88
C PRO A 45 -5.02 2.70 -11.64
N HIS A 46 -4.82 1.90 -10.60
CA HIS A 46 -3.55 1.31 -10.20
C HIS A 46 -3.51 -0.21 -10.40
N ALA A 47 -4.49 -0.76 -11.13
CA ALA A 47 -4.52 -2.19 -11.42
C ALA A 47 -3.30 -2.64 -12.21
N SER A 48 -2.81 -3.84 -11.89
CA SER A 48 -1.73 -4.51 -12.63
C SER A 48 -2.24 -5.32 -13.83
N GLY A 49 -3.55 -5.63 -13.83
CA GLY A 49 -4.20 -6.53 -14.78
C GLY A 49 -4.22 -7.99 -14.34
N SER A 50 -3.50 -8.35 -13.27
CA SER A 50 -3.44 -9.73 -12.73
C SER A 50 -4.36 -9.97 -11.53
N GLU A 51 -5.11 -8.96 -11.09
CA GLU A 51 -5.94 -9.03 -9.87
C GLU A 51 -6.99 -10.14 -9.94
N THR A 52 -7.59 -10.36 -11.11
CA THR A 52 -8.60 -11.42 -11.31
C THR A 52 -7.98 -12.79 -11.12
N GLU A 53 -6.79 -13.04 -11.69
CA GLU A 53 -6.06 -14.30 -11.54
C GLU A 53 -5.58 -14.49 -10.10
N MET A 54 -5.09 -13.43 -9.47
CA MET A 54 -4.65 -13.45 -8.09
C MET A 54 -5.80 -13.82 -7.14
N ALA A 55 -6.97 -13.18 -7.29
CA ALA A 55 -8.15 -13.50 -6.49
C ALA A 55 -8.65 -14.95 -6.75
N ALA A 56 -8.59 -15.42 -8.00
CA ALA A 56 -8.98 -16.77 -8.38
C ALA A 56 -8.01 -17.85 -7.88
N SER A 57 -6.76 -17.50 -7.59
CA SER A 57 -5.77 -18.42 -7.02
C SER A 57 -5.98 -18.70 -5.53
N LEU A 58 -6.84 -17.91 -4.85
CA LEU A 58 -7.15 -18.11 -3.43
C LEU A 58 -8.08 -19.32 -3.26
N PRO A 59 -7.65 -20.39 -2.53
CA PRO A 59 -8.44 -21.62 -2.39
C PRO A 59 -9.76 -21.42 -1.62
N GLU A 60 -9.87 -20.34 -0.86
CA GLU A 60 -11.04 -19.96 -0.09
C GLU A 60 -12.15 -19.34 -0.96
N VAL A 61 -11.81 -18.80 -2.13
CA VAL A 61 -12.71 -18.09 -3.04
C VAL A 61 -13.35 -19.06 -4.01
N ASN A 62 -14.68 -18.96 -4.19
CA ASN A 62 -15.42 -19.85 -5.08
C ASN A 62 -15.54 -19.32 -6.50
N ARG A 63 -15.58 -17.98 -6.66
CA ARG A 63 -15.72 -17.33 -7.96
C ARG A 63 -15.24 -15.89 -7.91
N VAL A 64 -14.73 -15.41 -9.04
CA VAL A 64 -14.20 -14.06 -9.19
C VAL A 64 -14.77 -13.40 -10.43
N GLN A 65 -15.09 -12.10 -10.34
CA GLN A 65 -15.42 -11.26 -11.48
C GLN A 65 -14.43 -10.11 -11.57
N GLY A 66 -13.87 -9.94 -12.75
CA GLY A 66 -12.96 -8.86 -13.08
C GLY A 66 -13.65 -7.48 -13.18
N PRO A 67 -12.85 -6.41 -13.29
CA PRO A 67 -13.35 -5.03 -13.32
C PRO A 67 -14.09 -4.68 -14.62
N GLU A 68 -13.90 -5.42 -15.72
CA GLU A 68 -14.52 -5.17 -17.04
C GLU A 68 -16.05 -5.27 -17.00
N ASP A 69 -16.58 -6.21 -16.21
CA ASP A 69 -18.03 -6.43 -16.06
C ASP A 69 -18.61 -5.75 -14.80
N PHE A 70 -17.79 -5.02 -14.05
CA PHE A 70 -18.20 -4.40 -12.80
C PHE A 70 -19.39 -3.43 -12.96
N ILE A 71 -19.35 -2.56 -13.97
CA ILE A 71 -20.41 -1.57 -14.21
C ILE A 71 -21.72 -2.25 -14.59
N LEU A 72 -21.67 -3.33 -15.40
CA LEU A 72 -22.86 -4.11 -15.75
C LEU A 72 -23.48 -4.77 -14.52
N PHE A 73 -22.63 -5.30 -13.64
CA PHE A 73 -23.10 -5.87 -12.39
C PHE A 73 -23.65 -4.80 -11.44
N LEU A 74 -22.96 -3.68 -11.29
CA LEU A 74 -23.40 -2.57 -10.43
C LEU A 74 -24.75 -2.00 -10.84
N LEU A 75 -24.99 -1.78 -12.15
CA LEU A 75 -26.19 -1.12 -12.65
C LEU A 75 -27.35 -2.08 -12.91
N TRP A 76 -27.09 -3.30 -13.38
CA TRP A 76 -28.15 -4.25 -13.80
C TRP A 76 -28.09 -5.59 -13.09
N GLY A 77 -27.14 -5.83 -12.18
CA GLY A 77 -26.99 -7.11 -11.48
C GLY A 77 -26.48 -8.25 -12.36
N LYS A 78 -26.01 -7.94 -13.58
CA LYS A 78 -25.51 -8.94 -14.52
C LYS A 78 -24.03 -9.17 -14.31
N THR A 79 -23.66 -10.41 -13.98
CA THR A 79 -22.28 -10.86 -13.93
C THR A 79 -21.87 -11.50 -15.25
N ALA A 80 -20.58 -11.53 -15.58
CA ALA A 80 -20.05 -12.14 -16.80
C ALA A 80 -20.54 -13.58 -17.02
N GLN A 81 -20.66 -14.34 -15.95
CA GLN A 81 -21.06 -15.75 -15.97
C GLN A 81 -22.52 -15.97 -15.53
N ASN A 82 -23.36 -14.92 -15.50
CA ASN A 82 -24.77 -14.98 -15.08
C ASN A 82 -24.95 -15.68 -13.72
N TRP A 83 -24.23 -15.25 -12.71
CA TRP A 83 -24.24 -15.87 -11.39
C TRP A 83 -25.61 -15.86 -10.76
N GLN A 84 -25.98 -16.99 -10.20
CA GLN A 84 -27.15 -17.10 -9.33
C GLN A 84 -26.77 -16.76 -7.90
N TRP A 85 -27.56 -15.92 -7.27
CA TRP A 85 -27.36 -15.46 -5.90
C TRP A 85 -28.32 -16.18 -4.95
N SER A 86 -27.86 -16.43 -3.72
CA SER A 86 -28.73 -16.98 -2.67
C SER A 86 -29.67 -15.89 -2.12
N ASP A 87 -30.78 -16.30 -1.50
CA ASP A 87 -31.74 -15.37 -0.89
C ASP A 87 -31.15 -14.62 0.34
N ARG A 88 -30.06 -15.14 0.91
CA ARG A 88 -29.37 -14.55 2.06
C ARG A 88 -27.89 -14.39 1.77
N GLY A 89 -27.31 -13.29 2.23
CA GLY A 89 -25.90 -13.02 2.09
C GLY A 89 -25.43 -11.73 2.73
N LEU A 90 -24.16 -11.47 2.56
CA LEU A 90 -23.46 -10.27 3.04
C LEU A 90 -22.62 -9.67 1.91
N VAL A 91 -22.63 -8.34 1.79
CA VAL A 91 -21.65 -7.59 1.00
C VAL A 91 -20.58 -7.06 1.95
N LEU A 92 -19.36 -7.56 1.80
CA LEU A 92 -18.20 -7.15 2.57
C LEU A 92 -17.31 -6.24 1.71
N PHE A 93 -17.06 -5.05 2.18
CA PHE A 93 -16.16 -4.09 1.52
C PHE A 93 -14.72 -4.25 2.03
N LEU A 94 -13.83 -4.56 1.09
CA LEU A 94 -12.39 -4.68 1.30
C LEU A 94 -11.60 -3.95 0.18
N GLY A 95 -12.06 -2.78 -0.26
CA GLY A 95 -11.39 -1.95 -1.25
C GLY A 95 -12.32 -1.40 -2.33
N GLY A 96 -11.93 -0.26 -2.90
CA GLY A 96 -12.70 0.49 -3.88
C GLY A 96 -13.48 1.65 -3.27
N ASP A 97 -14.71 1.90 -3.74
CA ASP A 97 -15.58 2.91 -3.16
C ASP A 97 -16.69 2.27 -2.32
N GLN A 98 -16.81 2.72 -1.06
CA GLN A 98 -17.84 2.24 -0.12
C GLN A 98 -19.28 2.41 -0.63
N PHE A 99 -19.51 3.34 -1.55
CA PHE A 99 -20.81 3.54 -2.21
C PHE A 99 -21.29 2.30 -2.98
N PHE A 100 -20.37 1.54 -3.56
CA PHE A 100 -20.71 0.31 -4.28
C PHE A 100 -21.32 -0.75 -3.35
N THR A 101 -20.85 -0.80 -2.10
CA THR A 101 -21.39 -1.70 -1.08
C THR A 101 -22.87 -1.41 -0.83
N LEU A 102 -23.26 -0.14 -0.76
CA LEU A 102 -24.63 0.28 -0.59
C LEU A 102 -25.51 -0.14 -1.76
N ILE A 103 -25.05 0.08 -2.99
CA ILE A 103 -25.83 -0.28 -4.20
C ILE A 103 -26.03 -1.78 -4.28
N LEU A 104 -24.95 -2.55 -4.11
CA LEU A 104 -24.99 -4.01 -4.25
C LEU A 104 -25.73 -4.67 -3.10
N GLY A 105 -25.60 -4.16 -1.88
CA GLY A 105 -26.38 -4.61 -0.74
C GLY A 105 -27.89 -4.47 -0.98
N LYS A 106 -28.34 -3.29 -1.44
CA LYS A 106 -29.75 -3.06 -1.80
C LYS A 106 -30.23 -3.93 -2.98
N ARG A 107 -29.38 -4.12 -4.00
CA ARG A 107 -29.72 -4.90 -5.17
C ARG A 107 -29.93 -6.37 -4.86
N LEU A 108 -29.07 -6.95 -4.03
CA LEU A 108 -29.10 -8.36 -3.67
C LEU A 108 -29.98 -8.66 -2.46
N GLY A 109 -30.44 -7.62 -1.75
CA GLY A 109 -31.13 -7.78 -0.47
C GLY A 109 -30.21 -8.28 0.65
N TYR A 110 -28.92 -8.00 0.55
CA TYR A 110 -27.89 -8.47 1.47
C TYR A 110 -27.56 -7.42 2.51
N ARG A 111 -27.14 -7.87 3.69
CA ARG A 111 -26.55 -7.01 4.71
C ARG A 111 -25.20 -6.48 4.22
N THR A 112 -24.77 -5.37 4.79
CA THR A 112 -23.58 -4.64 4.38
C THR A 112 -22.61 -4.47 5.53
N LEU A 113 -21.35 -4.85 5.34
CA LEU A 113 -20.25 -4.66 6.29
C LEU A 113 -19.07 -3.98 5.57
N VAL A 114 -18.60 -2.89 6.12
CA VAL A 114 -17.50 -2.10 5.56
C VAL A 114 -16.31 -2.16 6.48
N TYR A 115 -15.14 -2.60 5.98
CA TYR A 115 -13.87 -2.32 6.62
C TYR A 115 -13.44 -0.90 6.26
N ALA A 116 -13.26 -0.06 7.26
CA ALA A 116 -12.89 1.34 7.10
C ALA A 116 -11.51 1.61 7.72
N GLU A 117 -10.53 1.89 6.86
CA GLU A 117 -9.15 2.20 7.24
C GLU A 117 -8.99 3.68 7.64
N TRP A 118 -9.62 4.59 6.88
CA TRP A 118 -9.45 6.05 7.03
C TRP A 118 -10.71 6.77 7.44
N GLU A 119 -11.82 6.39 6.82
CA GLU A 119 -13.11 7.02 7.02
C GLU A 119 -14.25 6.03 6.80
N ALA A 120 -15.33 6.21 7.54
CA ALA A 120 -16.56 5.47 7.36
C ALA A 120 -17.60 6.39 6.71
N ARG A 121 -17.86 6.18 5.42
CA ARG A 121 -18.87 6.92 4.66
C ARG A 121 -20.21 6.19 4.66
N TRP A 122 -21.28 6.89 4.34
CA TRP A 122 -22.63 6.33 4.19
C TRP A 122 -23.17 5.69 5.47
N GLN A 123 -22.76 6.18 6.66
CA GLN A 123 -23.05 5.62 7.98
C GLN A 123 -24.53 5.28 8.22
N PRO A 124 -25.54 6.11 7.79
CA PRO A 124 -26.94 5.77 7.99
C PRO A 124 -27.42 4.51 7.24
N TRP A 125 -26.82 4.22 6.08
CA TRP A 125 -27.31 3.21 5.13
C TRP A 125 -26.53 1.90 5.13
N ILE A 126 -25.32 1.89 5.69
CA ILE A 126 -24.52 0.67 5.91
C ILE A 126 -24.93 0.05 7.23
N ASP A 127 -25.02 -1.28 7.29
CA ASP A 127 -25.47 -2.00 8.49
C ASP A 127 -24.39 -2.04 9.56
N ARG A 128 -23.14 -2.37 9.22
CA ARG A 128 -22.02 -2.47 10.16
C ARG A 128 -20.71 -1.94 9.57
N PHE A 129 -19.86 -1.47 10.48
CA PHE A 129 -18.52 -1.00 10.17
C PHE A 129 -17.51 -1.69 11.09
N ALA A 130 -16.49 -2.30 10.48
CA ALA A 130 -15.25 -2.69 11.11
C ALA A 130 -14.22 -1.59 10.85
N VAL A 131 -13.69 -0.95 11.89
CA VAL A 131 -12.78 0.18 11.74
C VAL A 131 -11.39 -0.18 12.24
N MET A 132 -10.36 0.34 11.54
CA MET A 132 -8.97 0.07 11.83
C MET A 132 -8.57 0.53 13.25
N ASN A 133 -9.01 1.72 13.66
CA ASN A 133 -8.62 2.29 14.94
C ASN A 133 -9.72 3.19 15.52
N ARG A 134 -9.53 3.62 16.78
CA ARG A 134 -10.49 4.47 17.51
C ARG A 134 -10.62 5.89 16.94
N GLN A 135 -9.61 6.40 16.23
CA GLN A 135 -9.66 7.77 15.69
C GLN A 135 -10.76 7.94 14.63
N ILE A 136 -11.15 6.85 13.95
CA ILE A 136 -12.25 6.87 13.00
C ILE A 136 -13.57 7.16 13.71
N LEU A 137 -13.71 6.73 14.97
CA LEU A 137 -14.91 6.93 15.77
C LEU A 137 -15.15 8.41 16.11
N ASP A 138 -14.11 9.24 16.12
CA ASP A 138 -14.23 10.68 16.39
C ASP A 138 -15.13 11.41 15.37
N LYS A 139 -15.29 10.83 14.18
CA LYS A 139 -16.11 11.36 13.07
C LYS A 139 -17.47 10.66 12.94
N VAL A 140 -17.79 9.74 13.84
CA VAL A 140 -19.04 8.97 13.80
C VAL A 140 -20.15 9.74 14.50
N GLN A 141 -21.35 9.71 13.89
CA GLN A 141 -22.54 10.27 14.52
C GLN A 141 -22.89 9.46 15.77
N PRO A 142 -23.12 10.10 16.95
CA PRO A 142 -23.30 9.39 18.22
C PRO A 142 -24.42 8.33 18.22
N ASN A 143 -25.52 8.61 17.51
CA ASN A 143 -26.65 7.70 17.37
C ASN A 143 -26.34 6.45 16.52
N LEU A 144 -25.25 6.47 15.74
CA LEU A 144 -24.82 5.37 14.88
C LEU A 144 -23.62 4.59 15.44
N ALA A 145 -23.09 5.00 16.61
CA ALA A 145 -21.90 4.38 17.21
C ALA A 145 -22.03 2.86 17.40
N HIS A 146 -23.25 2.37 17.65
CA HIS A 146 -23.55 0.94 17.81
C HIS A 146 -23.25 0.08 16.56
N LYS A 147 -23.13 0.71 15.39
CA LYS A 147 -22.76 0.03 14.12
C LYS A 147 -21.26 -0.22 13.98
N PHE A 148 -20.43 0.36 14.84
CA PHE A 148 -19.00 0.40 14.70
C PHE A 148 -18.28 -0.53 15.67
N THR A 149 -17.34 -1.30 15.16
CA THR A 149 -16.44 -2.16 15.94
C THR A 149 -15.00 -1.87 15.53
N VAL A 150 -14.13 -1.58 16.49
CA VAL A 150 -12.69 -1.45 16.22
C VAL A 150 -12.12 -2.85 16.14
N VAL A 151 -11.59 -3.22 14.99
CA VAL A 151 -11.05 -4.55 14.70
C VAL A 151 -9.53 -4.59 14.55
N GLY A 152 -8.89 -3.45 14.27
CA GLY A 152 -7.45 -3.39 14.04
C GLY A 152 -7.07 -3.23 12.55
N ASP A 153 -5.79 -3.45 12.26
CA ASP A 153 -5.17 -3.22 10.96
C ASP A 153 -4.98 -4.53 10.21
N LEU A 154 -5.73 -4.75 9.11
CA LEU A 154 -5.61 -5.92 8.25
C LEU A 154 -4.21 -6.03 7.59
N MET A 155 -3.53 -4.90 7.38
CA MET A 155 -2.18 -4.89 6.82
C MET A 155 -1.16 -5.39 7.85
N ALA A 156 -1.35 -5.05 9.14
CA ALA A 156 -0.52 -5.55 10.22
C ALA A 156 -0.65 -7.08 10.40
N ASP A 157 -1.84 -7.64 10.18
CA ASP A 157 -2.06 -9.10 10.20
C ASP A 157 -1.29 -9.82 9.09
N SER A 158 -1.26 -9.23 7.90
CA SER A 158 -0.49 -9.77 6.78
C SER A 158 1.01 -9.81 7.08
N ALA A 159 1.52 -8.82 7.81
CA ALA A 159 2.91 -8.77 8.26
C ALA A 159 3.25 -9.87 9.28
N GLN A 160 2.37 -10.12 10.25
CA GLN A 160 2.60 -11.15 11.28
C GLN A 160 2.63 -12.57 10.71
N SER A 161 1.83 -12.86 9.70
CA SER A 161 1.81 -14.20 9.08
C SER A 161 3.15 -14.59 8.44
N VAL A 162 4.05 -13.61 8.24
CA VAL A 162 5.38 -13.78 7.62
C VAL A 162 6.50 -13.83 8.67
N SER A 163 6.28 -13.26 9.86
CA SER A 163 7.32 -13.08 10.89
C SER A 163 7.79 -14.36 11.62
N THR A 164 7.42 -15.54 11.15
CA THR A 164 7.80 -16.81 11.79
C THR A 164 9.13 -17.40 11.33
N SER A 165 9.93 -16.72 10.54
CA SER A 165 11.31 -17.16 10.28
C SER A 165 12.21 -16.76 11.46
N GLU A 166 12.57 -17.75 12.27
CA GLU A 166 13.28 -17.66 13.54
C GLU A 166 14.76 -17.22 13.47
N ASN A 167 15.22 -16.68 12.36
CA ASN A 167 16.57 -16.14 12.28
C ASN A 167 16.54 -14.71 11.71
N PRO A 168 16.77 -13.69 12.54
CA PRO A 168 17.23 -12.41 12.02
C PRO A 168 18.56 -12.71 11.31
N VAL A 169 18.54 -12.61 9.99
CA VAL A 169 19.77 -12.69 9.22
C VAL A 169 20.63 -11.52 9.68
N ASP A 170 21.84 -11.82 10.19
CA ASP A 170 22.82 -10.85 10.67
C ASP A 170 23.37 -10.03 9.49
N ARG A 171 22.48 -9.50 8.66
CA ARG A 171 22.77 -8.74 7.45
C ARG A 171 22.19 -7.34 7.58
N GLU A 172 23.04 -6.36 7.37
CA GLU A 172 22.60 -4.97 7.27
C GLU A 172 21.92 -4.75 5.90
N LEU A 173 20.59 -4.89 5.87
CA LEU A 173 19.78 -4.81 4.65
C LEU A 173 18.89 -3.56 4.67
N ILE A 174 18.99 -2.74 3.62
CA ILE A 174 18.18 -1.54 3.41
C ILE A 174 17.24 -1.75 2.23
N ALA A 175 15.94 -1.56 2.47
CA ALA A 175 14.96 -1.48 1.40
C ALA A 175 15.00 -0.10 0.73
N VAL A 176 14.86 -0.07 -0.59
CA VAL A 176 14.80 1.15 -1.39
C VAL A 176 13.52 1.14 -2.21
N LEU A 177 12.61 2.08 -1.93
CA LEU A 177 11.32 2.22 -2.60
C LEU A 177 11.26 3.53 -3.40
N PRO A 178 11.82 3.56 -4.63
CA PRO A 178 11.94 4.80 -5.43
C PRO A 178 10.61 5.26 -6.03
N GLY A 179 9.55 4.48 -5.88
CA GLY A 179 8.24 4.69 -6.47
C GLY A 179 7.85 3.58 -7.44
N SER A 180 6.58 3.57 -7.87
CA SER A 180 6.01 2.57 -8.79
C SER A 180 5.51 3.17 -10.11
N LYS A 181 5.35 4.50 -10.19
CA LYS A 181 4.87 5.21 -11.38
C LYS A 181 6.03 5.90 -12.11
N PRO A 182 6.00 6.02 -13.45
CA PRO A 182 7.08 6.64 -14.23
C PRO A 182 7.49 8.02 -13.72
N ASP A 183 6.54 8.87 -13.33
CA ASP A 183 6.82 10.21 -12.83
C ASP A 183 7.56 10.20 -11.47
N LYS A 184 7.38 9.18 -10.66
CA LYS A 184 8.13 8.98 -9.40
C LYS A 184 9.47 8.30 -9.64
N LEU A 185 9.50 7.27 -10.49
CA LEU A 185 10.70 6.51 -10.80
C LEU A 185 11.78 7.35 -11.48
N ARG A 186 11.36 8.25 -12.38
CA ARG A 186 12.27 9.09 -13.15
C ARG A 186 13.30 9.82 -12.28
N PRO A 187 12.90 10.51 -11.23
CA PRO A 187 13.83 11.11 -10.28
C PRO A 187 14.14 10.21 -9.08
N GLY A 188 13.20 9.37 -8.65
CA GLY A 188 13.33 8.57 -7.43
C GLY A 188 14.43 7.50 -7.55
N LEU A 189 14.50 6.79 -8.68
CA LEU A 189 15.51 5.75 -8.84
C LEU A 189 16.94 6.33 -8.86
N PRO A 190 17.30 7.34 -9.71
CA PRO A 190 18.63 7.91 -9.68
C PRO A 190 19.05 8.48 -8.32
N PHE A 191 18.14 9.15 -7.64
CA PHE A 191 18.41 9.73 -6.33
C PHE A 191 18.68 8.65 -5.29
N SER A 192 17.83 7.63 -5.24
CA SER A 192 17.99 6.51 -4.30
C SER A 192 19.27 5.71 -4.57
N LEU A 193 19.62 5.49 -5.83
CA LEU A 193 20.87 4.80 -6.20
C LEU A 193 22.10 5.62 -5.79
N ALA A 194 22.07 6.95 -5.97
CA ALA A 194 23.14 7.83 -5.52
C ALA A 194 23.32 7.75 -4.00
N ILE A 195 22.24 7.77 -3.23
CA ILE A 195 22.26 7.61 -1.77
C ILE A 195 22.84 6.23 -1.40
N ALA A 196 22.32 5.15 -1.99
CA ALA A 196 22.80 3.79 -1.73
C ALA A 196 24.31 3.63 -2.00
N GLN A 197 24.79 4.24 -3.07
CA GLN A 197 26.21 4.22 -3.39
C GLN A 197 27.08 4.94 -2.37
N LEU A 198 26.64 6.09 -1.88
CA LEU A 198 27.36 6.84 -0.84
C LEU A 198 27.38 6.09 0.50
N ILE A 199 26.29 5.44 0.87
CA ILE A 199 26.23 4.57 2.04
C ILE A 199 27.20 3.40 1.85
N HIS A 200 27.16 2.69 0.72
CA HIS A 200 28.02 1.54 0.45
C HIS A 200 29.51 1.88 0.47
N GLN A 201 29.90 3.08 0.05
CA GLN A 201 31.29 3.54 0.10
C GLN A 201 31.81 3.63 1.54
N GLN A 202 30.97 4.01 2.49
CA GLN A 202 31.33 4.13 3.92
C GLN A 202 31.05 2.84 4.70
N ARG A 203 30.07 2.04 4.26
CA ARG A 203 29.61 0.79 4.89
C ARG A 203 29.50 -0.31 3.82
N PRO A 204 30.60 -0.93 3.40
CA PRO A 204 30.60 -1.93 2.31
C PRO A 204 29.79 -3.19 2.62
N GLN A 205 29.51 -3.47 3.92
CA GLN A 205 28.67 -4.58 4.36
C GLN A 205 27.19 -4.36 4.13
N THR A 206 26.75 -3.09 3.95
CA THR A 206 25.33 -2.75 3.71
C THR A 206 24.87 -3.29 2.36
N GLN A 207 23.80 -4.07 2.38
CA GLN A 207 23.12 -4.58 1.20
C GLN A 207 21.86 -3.77 0.93
N PHE A 208 21.49 -3.69 -0.34
CA PHE A 208 20.30 -2.96 -0.76
C PHE A 208 19.37 -3.85 -1.59
N ILE A 209 18.07 -3.63 -1.43
CA ILE A 209 17.05 -4.36 -2.17
C ILE A 209 15.92 -3.42 -2.60
N ILE A 210 15.45 -3.58 -3.84
CA ILE A 210 14.31 -2.85 -4.38
C ILE A 210 13.15 -3.83 -4.56
N PRO A 211 12.06 -3.73 -3.79
CA PRO A 211 10.83 -4.42 -4.12
C PRO A 211 10.22 -3.81 -5.39
N VAL A 212 10.12 -4.61 -6.43
CA VAL A 212 9.56 -4.20 -7.71
C VAL A 212 8.04 -4.25 -7.62
N ALA A 213 7.38 -3.13 -7.89
CA ALA A 213 5.92 -3.08 -7.85
C ALA A 213 5.32 -4.05 -8.90
N PRO A 214 4.19 -4.72 -8.60
CA PRO A 214 3.58 -5.69 -9.52
C PRO A 214 3.12 -5.08 -10.86
N THR A 215 2.97 -3.75 -10.90
CA THR A 215 2.65 -2.99 -12.12
C THR A 215 3.87 -2.62 -12.96
N LEU A 216 5.06 -3.05 -12.58
CA LEU A 216 6.33 -2.65 -13.18
C LEU A 216 7.17 -3.89 -13.49
N ASN A 217 7.70 -4.00 -14.71
CA ASN A 217 8.71 -5.01 -15.02
C ASN A 217 10.13 -4.47 -14.76
N ILE A 218 11.08 -5.39 -14.58
CA ILE A 218 12.46 -5.06 -14.20
C ILE A 218 13.19 -4.30 -15.30
N GLU A 219 12.89 -4.57 -16.56
CA GLU A 219 13.48 -3.88 -17.71
C GLU A 219 13.03 -2.41 -17.74
N THR A 220 11.74 -2.16 -17.51
CA THR A 220 11.22 -0.79 -17.42
C THR A 220 11.83 -0.06 -16.23
N LEU A 221 11.98 -0.72 -15.06
CA LEU A 221 12.65 -0.13 -13.91
C LEU A 221 14.08 0.28 -14.26
N ALA A 222 14.84 -0.60 -14.91
CA ALA A 222 16.23 -0.37 -15.29
C ALA A 222 16.40 0.83 -16.23
N LEU A 223 15.46 1.07 -17.15
CA LEU A 223 15.50 2.23 -18.05
C LEU A 223 15.61 3.57 -17.28
N PHE A 224 15.07 3.66 -16.07
CA PHE A 224 15.22 4.88 -15.27
C PHE A 224 16.64 5.08 -14.71
N GLY A 225 17.49 4.06 -14.74
CA GLY A 225 18.93 4.14 -14.46
C GLY A 225 19.78 4.47 -15.70
N ASP A 226 19.19 4.50 -16.89
CA ASP A 226 19.89 4.79 -18.16
C ASP A 226 19.87 6.29 -18.47
N PRO A 227 21.05 6.94 -18.66
CA PRO A 227 21.12 8.36 -19.01
C PRO A 227 20.51 8.68 -20.38
N GLN A 228 20.42 7.74 -21.30
CA GLN A 228 19.77 7.96 -22.61
C GLN A 228 18.25 8.08 -22.48
N PHE A 229 17.67 7.35 -21.55
CA PHE A 229 16.22 7.38 -21.28
C PHE A 229 15.85 8.43 -20.25
N ASN A 230 16.65 8.60 -19.20
CA ASN A 230 16.30 9.41 -18.03
C ASN A 230 17.22 10.63 -17.86
N ARG A 231 16.74 11.79 -18.30
CA ARG A 231 17.48 13.06 -18.20
C ARG A 231 17.71 13.54 -16.75
N THR A 232 16.95 13.04 -15.76
CA THR A 232 17.14 13.46 -14.37
C THR A 232 18.44 12.96 -13.77
N LEU A 233 19.10 11.97 -14.39
CA LEU A 233 20.45 11.53 -14.06
C LEU A 233 21.52 12.65 -14.15
N GLN A 234 21.21 13.76 -14.81
CA GLN A 234 22.11 14.95 -14.79
C GLN A 234 22.24 15.55 -13.37
N TYR A 235 21.22 15.39 -12.53
CA TYR A 235 21.25 15.88 -11.13
C TYR A 235 21.97 14.90 -10.20
N TRP A 236 21.90 13.60 -10.50
CA TRP A 236 22.53 12.54 -9.73
C TRP A 236 23.29 11.58 -10.66
N PRO A 237 24.48 12.00 -11.17
CA PRO A 237 25.24 11.20 -12.16
C PRO A 237 25.68 9.83 -11.65
N THR A 238 25.84 9.69 -10.33
CA THR A 238 26.18 8.43 -9.67
C THR A 238 25.01 7.45 -9.60
N GLY A 239 23.77 7.91 -9.81
CA GLY A 239 22.57 7.09 -9.82
C GLY A 239 22.32 6.29 -11.12
N LYS A 240 23.36 6.12 -11.97
CA LYS A 240 23.30 5.25 -13.14
C LYS A 240 23.32 3.79 -12.70
N ALA A 241 22.57 2.93 -13.41
CA ALA A 241 22.64 1.50 -13.20
C ALA A 241 22.23 0.73 -14.45
N GLU A 242 22.73 -0.49 -14.56
CA GLU A 242 22.41 -1.45 -15.61
C GLU A 242 21.75 -2.69 -14.98
N LEU A 243 20.81 -3.29 -15.71
CA LEU A 243 20.17 -4.54 -15.28
C LEU A 243 21.14 -5.71 -15.52
N ILE A 244 21.31 -6.54 -14.50
CA ILE A 244 22.04 -7.81 -14.58
C ILE A 244 21.08 -8.94 -14.23
N GLU A 245 20.91 -9.87 -15.17
CA GLU A 245 20.05 -11.06 -15.00
C GLU A 245 20.87 -12.35 -14.87
N ASN A 246 22.17 -12.24 -14.63
CA ASN A 246 23.07 -13.37 -14.44
C ASN A 246 22.95 -13.94 -13.02
N GLY A 247 22.06 -14.93 -12.83
CA GLY A 247 21.88 -15.58 -11.53
C GLY A 247 20.43 -15.89 -11.20
N SER A 248 20.18 -16.28 -9.95
CA SER A 248 18.83 -16.61 -9.44
C SER A 248 17.93 -15.40 -9.20
N GLN A 249 18.52 -14.21 -9.06
CA GLN A 249 17.80 -12.97 -8.76
C GLN A 249 18.34 -11.83 -9.63
N PRO A 250 17.47 -11.06 -10.30
CA PRO A 250 17.88 -9.90 -11.08
C PRO A 250 18.43 -8.79 -10.17
N ARG A 251 19.36 -7.98 -10.68
CA ARG A 251 20.02 -6.90 -9.95
C ARG A 251 20.18 -5.66 -10.80
N LEU A 252 20.25 -4.52 -10.16
CA LEU A 252 20.80 -3.30 -10.74
C LEU A 252 22.26 -3.17 -10.32
N LYS A 253 23.15 -2.93 -11.30
CA LYS A 253 24.57 -2.68 -11.03
C LYS A 253 24.95 -1.26 -11.42
N THR A 254 25.54 -0.54 -10.48
CA THR A 254 26.07 0.80 -10.74
C THR A 254 27.47 0.74 -11.33
N PRO A 255 27.95 1.83 -11.98
CA PRO A 255 29.33 1.91 -12.48
C PRO A 255 30.41 1.72 -11.42
N SER A 256 30.12 2.02 -10.16
CA SER A 256 31.05 1.80 -9.03
C SER A 256 31.12 0.34 -8.56
N GLY A 257 30.25 -0.53 -9.12
CA GLY A 257 30.20 -1.93 -8.76
C GLY A 257 29.18 -2.30 -7.68
N LEU A 258 28.43 -1.34 -7.12
CA LEU A 258 27.34 -1.64 -6.20
C LEU A 258 26.25 -2.44 -6.94
N GLU A 259 25.88 -3.58 -6.38
CA GLU A 259 24.77 -4.41 -6.86
C GLU A 259 23.60 -4.29 -5.89
N ILE A 260 22.40 -4.07 -6.43
CA ILE A 260 21.16 -3.91 -5.69
C ILE A 260 20.19 -4.99 -6.17
N ASP A 261 19.74 -5.84 -5.25
CA ASP A 261 18.83 -6.93 -5.56
C ASP A 261 17.44 -6.40 -5.94
N LEU A 262 16.81 -7.00 -6.95
CA LEU A 262 15.44 -6.70 -7.36
C LEU A 262 14.52 -7.81 -6.86
N TRP A 263 13.63 -7.48 -5.91
CA TRP A 263 12.65 -8.44 -5.40
C TRP A 263 11.37 -8.37 -6.22
N THR A 264 11.04 -9.45 -6.92
CA THR A 264 9.89 -9.53 -7.82
C THR A 264 8.70 -10.29 -7.25
N ALA A 265 8.89 -11.02 -6.13
CA ALA A 265 7.76 -11.68 -5.47
C ALA A 265 6.87 -10.66 -4.77
N PHE A 266 5.57 -10.85 -4.91
CA PHE A 266 4.57 -9.96 -4.31
C PHE A 266 3.56 -10.77 -3.47
N PRO A 267 3.17 -10.28 -2.26
CA PRO A 267 3.68 -9.08 -1.59
C PRO A 267 5.12 -9.26 -1.08
N ALA A 268 5.83 -8.13 -0.96
CA ALA A 268 7.25 -8.14 -0.55
C ALA A 268 7.47 -8.18 0.98
N TYR A 269 6.46 -8.52 1.77
CA TYR A 269 6.51 -8.39 3.24
C TYR A 269 7.58 -9.26 3.87
N GLU A 270 7.74 -10.51 3.39
CA GLU A 270 8.77 -11.43 3.88
C GLU A 270 10.17 -10.82 3.77
N MET A 271 10.44 -10.15 2.68
CA MET A 271 11.71 -9.47 2.46
C MET A 271 11.78 -8.16 3.26
N LEU A 272 10.72 -7.34 3.26
CA LEU A 272 10.70 -6.06 3.97
C LEU A 272 10.87 -6.22 5.49
N THR A 273 10.33 -7.28 6.08
CA THR A 273 10.52 -7.57 7.52
C THR A 273 11.94 -7.96 7.89
N GLN A 274 12.78 -8.35 6.92
CA GLN A 274 14.20 -8.60 7.12
C GLN A 274 15.06 -7.33 7.02
N CYS A 275 14.50 -6.22 6.53
CA CYS A 275 15.21 -4.97 6.38
C CYS A 275 15.32 -4.23 7.72
N GLN A 276 16.47 -3.62 7.97
CA GLN A 276 16.68 -2.78 9.14
C GLN A 276 16.14 -1.37 8.96
N PHE A 277 16.17 -0.87 7.74
CA PHE A 277 15.76 0.48 7.37
C PHE A 277 15.19 0.53 5.96
N CYS A 278 14.43 1.59 5.66
CA CYS A 278 13.89 1.84 4.33
C CYS A 278 14.10 3.28 3.89
N ILE A 279 14.61 3.46 2.67
CA ILE A 279 14.65 4.75 1.98
C ILE A 279 13.47 4.77 1.01
N THR A 280 12.52 5.67 1.23
CA THR A 280 11.28 5.67 0.47
C THR A 280 10.84 7.07 0.03
N THR A 281 9.91 7.12 -0.93
CA THR A 281 9.26 8.38 -1.35
C THR A 281 7.86 8.48 -0.74
N VAL A 282 7.31 9.70 -0.68
CA VAL A 282 5.92 9.93 -0.25
C VAL A 282 4.93 9.10 -1.07
N GLY A 283 4.04 8.37 -0.41
CA GLY A 283 2.99 7.57 -1.06
C GLY A 283 2.35 6.55 -0.14
N ALA A 284 1.46 5.72 -0.69
CA ALA A 284 0.77 4.64 0.04
C ALA A 284 1.73 3.62 0.67
N ASN A 285 2.90 3.42 0.07
CA ASN A 285 3.98 2.59 0.60
C ASN A 285 4.41 2.97 2.03
N THR A 286 4.26 4.25 2.44
CA THR A 286 4.57 4.66 3.82
C THR A 286 3.58 4.08 4.84
N ALA A 287 2.33 3.83 4.44
CA ALA A 287 1.35 3.12 5.27
C ALA A 287 1.76 1.65 5.45
N GLU A 288 2.10 0.99 4.35
CA GLU A 288 2.56 -0.39 4.34
C GLU A 288 3.80 -0.59 5.23
N LEU A 289 4.82 0.25 5.04
CA LEU A 289 6.03 0.22 5.88
C LEU A 289 5.72 0.53 7.35
N GLY A 290 4.79 1.46 7.62
CA GLY A 290 4.31 1.76 8.97
C GLY A 290 3.66 0.56 9.65
N SER A 291 2.80 -0.16 8.94
CA SER A 291 2.14 -1.38 9.45
C SER A 291 3.13 -2.53 9.68
N LEU A 292 4.22 -2.59 8.89
CA LEU A 292 5.35 -3.51 9.11
C LEU A 292 6.27 -3.07 10.26
N CYS A 293 6.06 -1.90 10.83
CA CYS A 293 6.97 -1.26 11.80
C CYS A 293 8.42 -1.15 11.28
N LEU A 294 8.59 -0.98 9.97
CA LEU A 294 9.90 -0.82 9.35
C LEU A 294 10.36 0.64 9.45
N PRO A 295 11.47 0.94 10.15
CA PRO A 295 12.05 2.27 10.20
C PRO A 295 12.33 2.80 8.80
N MET A 296 12.01 4.07 8.56
CA MET A 296 12.15 4.64 7.23
C MET A 296 12.52 6.13 7.27
N ILE A 297 13.10 6.60 6.18
CA ILE A 297 13.17 8.01 5.81
C ILE A 297 12.33 8.26 4.57
N VAL A 298 11.48 9.29 4.62
CA VAL A 298 10.55 9.62 3.54
C VAL A 298 11.05 10.85 2.80
N LEU A 299 11.33 10.70 1.51
CA LEU A 299 11.97 11.72 0.70
C LEU A 299 10.99 12.32 -0.31
N LEU A 300 10.96 13.64 -0.39
CA LEU A 300 10.24 14.41 -1.40
C LEU A 300 11.12 15.52 -1.96
N PRO A 301 12.08 15.21 -2.86
CA PRO A 301 12.95 16.22 -3.44
C PRO A 301 12.17 17.14 -4.38
N THR A 302 12.35 18.46 -4.22
CA THR A 302 11.68 19.48 -5.04
C THR A 302 12.25 19.62 -6.45
N GLN A 303 13.42 19.01 -6.71
CA GLN A 303 13.95 18.82 -8.06
C GLN A 303 12.98 18.01 -8.95
N GLN A 304 11.94 17.41 -8.36
CA GLN A 304 10.97 16.48 -8.96
C GLN A 304 9.56 17.07 -9.08
N LEU A 305 9.40 18.35 -9.22
CA LEU A 305 8.07 18.99 -9.24
C LEU A 305 7.10 18.42 -10.29
N ASP A 306 7.61 17.70 -11.30
CA ASP A 306 6.79 16.98 -12.28
C ASP A 306 6.12 15.71 -11.68
N ALA A 307 6.70 15.11 -10.66
CA ALA A 307 6.13 13.92 -10.00
C ALA A 307 4.85 14.21 -9.21
N MET A 308 4.57 15.46 -8.89
CA MET A 308 3.39 15.87 -8.13
C MET A 308 2.09 15.84 -8.96
N ARG A 309 2.15 15.59 -10.27
CA ARG A 309 0.97 15.36 -11.12
C ARG A 309 0.18 14.09 -10.73
N SER A 310 0.79 13.21 -9.96
CA SER A 310 0.18 11.95 -9.51
C SER A 310 -0.49 12.04 -8.12
N TRP A 311 -0.74 13.23 -7.60
CA TRP A 311 -1.49 13.39 -6.36
C TRP A 311 -2.97 13.08 -6.56
N ASP A 312 -3.53 12.28 -5.65
CA ASP A 312 -4.94 11.95 -5.63
C ASP A 312 -5.76 13.12 -5.03
N GLY A 313 -7.01 13.27 -5.47
CA GLY A 313 -7.94 14.28 -4.99
C GLY A 313 -8.12 15.49 -5.90
N ILE A 314 -8.83 16.53 -5.39
CA ILE A 314 -9.23 17.72 -6.15
C ILE A 314 -8.02 18.45 -6.79
N TRP A 315 -6.87 18.43 -6.13
CA TRP A 315 -5.65 19.05 -6.61
C TRP A 315 -5.00 18.28 -7.77
N GLY A 316 -5.08 16.95 -7.78
CA GLY A 316 -4.68 16.12 -8.92
C GLY A 316 -5.55 16.38 -10.15
N MET A 317 -6.87 16.54 -9.97
CA MET A 317 -7.80 16.88 -11.05
C MET A 317 -7.48 18.25 -11.69
N LEU A 318 -7.12 19.26 -10.89
CA LEU A 318 -6.75 20.59 -11.40
C LEU A 318 -5.44 20.57 -12.20
N ALA A 319 -4.48 19.70 -11.83
CA ALA A 319 -3.22 19.55 -12.56
C ALA A 319 -3.39 18.86 -13.93
N HIS A 320 -4.49 18.15 -14.16
CA HIS A 320 -4.82 17.48 -15.42
C HIS A 320 -5.63 18.33 -16.41
N LEU A 321 -5.96 19.59 -16.08
CA LEU A 321 -6.67 20.46 -17.02
C LEU A 321 -5.81 20.77 -18.26
N PRO A 322 -6.33 20.56 -19.48
CA PRO A 322 -5.57 20.65 -20.73
C PRO A 322 -5.03 22.05 -21.07
N ALA A 323 -5.44 23.09 -20.33
CA ALA A 323 -5.01 24.47 -20.52
C ALA A 323 -3.86 24.91 -19.59
N VAL A 324 -3.44 24.07 -18.62
CA VAL A 324 -2.39 24.43 -17.67
C VAL A 324 -1.06 23.86 -18.15
N GLY A 325 -0.25 24.70 -18.79
CA GLY A 325 1.10 24.32 -19.27
C GLY A 325 1.99 23.82 -18.12
N SER A 326 2.95 22.95 -18.43
CA SER A 326 3.85 22.30 -17.47
C SER A 326 4.55 23.27 -16.51
N SER A 327 4.87 24.49 -16.97
CA SER A 327 5.52 25.51 -16.16
C SER A 327 4.60 26.11 -15.09
N ILE A 328 3.32 26.26 -15.37
CA ILE A 328 2.32 26.78 -14.41
C ILE A 328 2.02 25.72 -13.36
N ALA A 329 1.93 24.44 -13.75
CA ALA A 329 1.76 23.33 -12.81
C ALA A 329 2.94 23.24 -11.82
N LYS A 330 4.18 23.45 -12.28
CA LYS A 330 5.38 23.50 -11.42
C LYS A 330 5.32 24.62 -10.39
N VAL A 331 4.90 25.82 -10.80
CA VAL A 331 4.77 26.96 -9.88
C VAL A 331 3.66 26.72 -8.85
N ILE A 332 2.51 26.21 -9.28
CA ILE A 332 1.39 25.90 -8.38
C ILE A 332 1.82 24.82 -7.37
N ASN A 333 2.48 23.76 -7.83
CA ASN A 333 2.98 22.70 -6.96
C ASN A 333 4.00 23.23 -5.95
N LYS A 334 4.91 24.09 -6.38
CA LYS A 334 5.89 24.73 -5.48
C LYS A 334 5.22 25.60 -4.42
N VAL A 335 4.20 26.35 -4.81
CA VAL A 335 3.42 27.20 -3.89
C VAL A 335 2.64 26.33 -2.91
N ILE A 336 1.96 25.28 -3.38
CA ILE A 336 1.20 24.35 -2.51
C ILE A 336 2.14 23.66 -1.53
N LEU A 337 3.29 23.17 -1.99
CA LEU A 337 4.27 22.51 -1.14
C LEU A 337 4.82 23.48 -0.08
N PHE A 338 5.16 24.71 -0.47
CA PHE A 338 5.59 25.76 0.44
C PHE A 338 4.52 26.06 1.51
N TRP A 339 3.23 26.17 1.11
CA TRP A 339 2.14 26.39 2.05
C TRP A 339 1.91 25.22 3.00
N LYS A 340 2.03 24.00 2.51
CA LYS A 340 1.94 22.79 3.34
C LYS A 340 3.09 22.69 4.35
N GLN A 341 4.31 22.97 3.90
CA GLN A 341 5.49 23.01 4.77
C GLN A 341 5.39 24.10 5.84
N GLN A 342 4.91 25.30 5.47
CA GLN A 342 4.65 26.40 6.42
C GLN A 342 3.57 26.06 7.45
N ARG A 343 2.64 25.19 7.13
CA ARG A 343 1.58 24.72 8.04
C ARG A 343 1.96 23.48 8.84
N GLY A 344 3.19 22.95 8.65
CA GLY A 344 3.62 21.71 9.30
C GLY A 344 2.80 20.48 8.89
N GLU A 345 2.23 20.47 7.66
CA GLU A 345 1.49 19.31 7.18
C GLU A 345 2.44 18.12 6.96
N LEU A 346 2.02 16.97 7.46
CA LEU A 346 2.75 15.70 7.38
C LEU A 346 2.38 14.95 6.09
N PHE A 347 3.33 14.19 5.54
CA PHE A 347 3.17 13.49 4.25
C PHE A 347 3.20 11.97 4.39
N ALA A 348 3.96 11.45 5.34
CA ALA A 348 4.00 10.01 5.61
C ALA A 348 2.77 9.59 6.42
N TRP A 349 2.15 8.50 6.03
CA TRP A 349 0.95 8.02 6.72
C TRP A 349 1.16 7.78 8.23
N PRO A 350 2.26 7.17 8.71
CA PRO A 350 2.49 7.03 10.14
C PRO A 350 2.50 8.37 10.89
N ASN A 351 3.10 9.40 10.29
CA ASN A 351 3.14 10.74 10.88
C ASN A 351 1.75 11.39 10.91
N ILE A 352 0.97 11.19 9.83
CA ILE A 352 -0.42 11.66 9.75
C ILE A 352 -1.29 10.98 10.82
N TRP A 353 -1.12 9.67 11.01
CA TRP A 353 -1.84 8.91 12.05
C TRP A 353 -1.50 9.38 13.45
N ALA A 354 -0.20 9.56 13.71
CA ALA A 354 0.29 10.04 14.99
C ALA A 354 -0.02 11.52 15.27
N LYS A 355 -0.27 12.32 14.21
CA LYS A 355 -0.30 13.79 14.25
C LYS A 355 1.03 14.39 14.74
N GLU A 356 2.11 13.66 14.60
CA GLU A 356 3.48 14.05 14.94
C GLU A 356 4.49 13.33 14.03
N MET A 357 5.72 13.81 13.98
CA MET A 357 6.79 13.19 13.20
C MET A 357 7.35 11.96 13.93
N ILE A 358 6.95 10.76 13.49
CA ILE A 358 7.48 9.47 13.95
C ILE A 358 8.65 9.04 13.07
N VAL A 359 8.49 9.18 11.76
CA VAL A 359 9.53 8.91 10.77
C VAL A 359 9.99 10.22 10.15
N PRO A 360 11.27 10.41 9.87
CA PRO A 360 11.77 11.64 9.27
C PRO A 360 11.20 11.84 7.85
N GLU A 361 10.70 13.05 7.58
CA GLU A 361 10.27 13.50 6.28
C GLU A 361 11.18 14.62 5.79
N TRP A 362 11.90 14.35 4.73
CA TRP A 362 12.78 15.34 4.11
C TRP A 362 12.14 15.85 2.82
N VAL A 363 11.79 17.13 2.84
CA VAL A 363 11.07 17.80 1.75
C VAL A 363 11.85 19.04 1.33
N GLY A 364 12.23 19.13 0.09
CA GLY A 364 12.97 20.30 -0.41
C GLY A 364 14.01 19.97 -1.47
N HIS A 365 14.98 20.85 -1.59
CA HIS A 365 16.17 20.56 -2.38
C HIS A 365 17.06 19.62 -1.54
N LEU A 366 17.11 18.35 -1.96
CA LEU A 366 17.80 17.30 -1.22
C LEU A 366 19.08 16.88 -1.92
N GLU A 367 20.16 16.83 -1.17
CA GLU A 367 21.44 16.30 -1.63
C GLU A 367 21.61 14.85 -1.18
N ALA A 368 22.14 14.00 -2.06
CA ALA A 368 22.29 12.57 -1.76
C ALA A 368 23.24 12.31 -0.59
N GLU A 369 24.26 13.14 -0.47
CA GLU A 369 25.27 13.12 0.59
C GLU A 369 24.65 13.33 1.97
N GLU A 370 23.78 14.32 2.11
CA GLU A 370 23.11 14.63 3.37
C GLU A 370 22.19 13.50 3.81
N VAL A 371 21.42 12.95 2.85
CA VAL A 371 20.53 11.82 3.13
C VAL A 371 21.31 10.56 3.49
N ALA A 372 22.40 10.28 2.75
CA ALA A 372 23.25 9.13 3.03
C ALA A 372 23.87 9.21 4.44
N GLN A 373 24.37 10.40 4.81
CA GLN A 373 24.94 10.63 6.15
C GLN A 373 23.90 10.41 7.26
N GLN A 374 22.67 10.89 7.06
CA GLN A 374 21.58 10.69 8.01
C GLN A 374 21.20 9.20 8.17
N VAL A 375 21.16 8.46 7.05
CA VAL A 375 20.90 7.01 7.09
C VAL A 375 22.02 6.28 7.83
N ILE A 376 23.28 6.63 7.58
CA ILE A 376 24.43 6.05 8.28
C ILE A 376 24.32 6.33 9.79
N GLU A 377 23.96 7.54 10.19
CA GLU A 377 23.75 7.89 11.59
C GLU A 377 22.68 7.00 12.25
N TYR A 378 21.56 6.74 11.57
CA TYR A 378 20.56 5.78 12.08
C TYR A 378 21.10 4.37 12.21
N LEU A 379 21.92 3.90 11.25
CA LEU A 379 22.51 2.56 11.31
C LEU A 379 23.56 2.42 12.42
N ASP A 380 24.26 3.51 12.74
CA ASP A 380 25.24 3.57 13.84
C ASP A 380 24.56 3.68 15.23
N HIS A 381 23.26 4.03 15.25
CA HIS A 381 22.46 4.21 16.46
C HIS A 381 21.23 3.29 16.45
N PRO A 382 21.38 1.96 16.63
CA PRO A 382 20.28 0.99 16.55
C PRO A 382 19.16 1.25 17.58
N GLU A 383 19.46 1.97 18.67
CA GLU A 383 18.47 2.42 19.65
C GLU A 383 17.45 3.41 19.04
N GLN A 384 17.87 4.29 18.12
CA GLN A 384 16.97 5.19 17.41
C GLN A 384 16.06 4.43 16.45
N LEU A 385 16.58 3.40 15.78
CA LEU A 385 15.78 2.52 14.94
C LEU A 385 14.74 1.75 15.77
N GLN A 386 15.12 1.29 16.96
CA GLN A 386 14.18 0.59 17.84
C GLN A 386 13.10 1.54 18.37
N GLU A 387 13.46 2.75 18.75
CA GLU A 387 12.48 3.77 19.16
C GLU A 387 11.49 4.07 18.02
N MET A 388 11.98 4.18 16.77
CA MET A 388 11.12 4.39 15.60
C MET A 388 10.17 3.21 15.40
N ARG A 389 10.64 1.95 15.53
CA ARG A 389 9.79 0.73 15.48
C ARG A 389 8.70 0.79 16.55
N ASP A 390 9.05 1.11 17.78
CA ASP A 390 8.12 1.16 18.90
C ASP A 390 7.07 2.26 18.71
N ARG A 391 7.44 3.39 18.13
CA ARG A 391 6.50 4.47 17.79
C ARG A 391 5.58 4.07 16.64
N LEU A 392 6.09 3.42 15.60
CA LEU A 392 5.30 2.86 14.51
C LEU A 392 4.29 1.82 15.02
N ALA A 393 4.74 0.91 15.90
CA ALA A 393 3.88 -0.10 16.51
C ALA A 393 2.71 0.50 17.32
N ARG A 394 2.91 1.66 17.93
CA ARG A 394 1.85 2.36 18.70
C ARG A 394 0.80 3.03 17.83
N VAL A 395 1.13 3.43 16.61
CA VAL A 395 0.20 4.18 15.73
C VAL A 395 -0.47 3.32 14.68
N ARG A 396 0.11 2.17 14.33
CA ARG A 396 -0.61 1.19 13.53
C ARG A 396 -1.81 0.65 14.31
N GLY A 397 -2.80 0.10 13.62
CA GLY A 397 -3.89 -0.63 14.27
C GLY A 397 -3.41 -1.88 15.01
N GLU A 398 -4.23 -2.39 15.90
CA GLU A 398 -3.98 -3.67 16.57
C GLU A 398 -4.00 -4.81 15.55
N THR A 399 -3.29 -5.90 15.83
CA THR A 399 -3.31 -7.13 15.04
C THR A 399 -4.51 -7.99 15.43
N GLY A 400 -4.88 -8.98 14.57
CA GLY A 400 -6.06 -9.82 14.78
C GLY A 400 -7.32 -9.28 14.09
N ALA A 401 -7.17 -8.26 13.25
CA ALA A 401 -8.26 -7.62 12.52
C ALA A 401 -9.02 -8.59 11.60
N ALA A 402 -8.30 -9.47 10.89
CA ALA A 402 -8.90 -10.45 9.97
C ALA A 402 -9.80 -11.45 10.72
N ALA A 403 -9.35 -11.94 11.88
CA ALA A 403 -10.13 -12.86 12.70
C ALA A 403 -11.37 -12.18 13.30
N GLN A 404 -11.22 -10.94 13.79
CA GLN A 404 -12.36 -10.16 14.31
C GLN A 404 -13.37 -9.83 13.20
N LEU A 405 -12.89 -9.43 12.02
CA LEU A 405 -13.75 -9.16 10.86
C LEU A 405 -14.49 -10.42 10.40
N ALA A 406 -13.81 -11.57 10.36
CA ALA A 406 -14.42 -12.86 10.04
C ALA A 406 -15.52 -13.24 11.05
N GLN A 407 -15.29 -12.98 12.33
CA GLN A 407 -16.30 -13.18 13.37
C GLN A 407 -17.53 -12.30 13.13
N MET A 408 -17.34 -11.01 12.81
CA MET A 408 -18.45 -10.10 12.46
C MET A 408 -19.21 -10.59 11.23
N VAL A 409 -18.53 -11.12 10.20
CA VAL A 409 -19.19 -11.70 9.02
C VAL A 409 -20.09 -12.86 9.41
N VAL A 410 -19.64 -13.77 10.29
CA VAL A 410 -20.45 -14.91 10.75
C VAL A 410 -21.66 -14.43 11.57
N GLU A 411 -21.48 -13.44 12.43
CA GLU A 411 -22.57 -12.85 13.22
C GLU A 411 -23.62 -12.18 12.33
N GLU A 412 -23.21 -11.39 11.34
CA GLU A 412 -24.12 -10.68 10.43
C GLU A 412 -24.88 -11.62 9.48
N MET A 413 -24.37 -12.82 9.27
CA MET A 413 -25.03 -13.85 8.48
C MET A 413 -26.01 -14.71 9.30
N ASP A 414 -26.14 -14.49 10.61
CA ASP A 414 -26.93 -15.33 11.53
C ASP A 414 -26.60 -16.83 11.37
N ILE A 415 -25.31 -17.16 11.25
CA ILE A 415 -24.86 -18.55 11.16
C ILE A 415 -24.66 -19.08 12.57
N GLU A 416 -25.52 -20.01 12.97
CA GLU A 416 -25.33 -20.76 14.20
C GLU A 416 -24.02 -21.57 14.15
N ARG A 417 -23.23 -21.52 15.21
CA ARG A 417 -21.97 -22.25 15.37
C ARG A 417 -22.16 -23.73 15.59
#